data_6063e9e5c651bd811b9944290ed5a65e
#
_entry.id   6063e9e5c651bd811b9944290ed5a65e
#
_cell.length_a   1.000
_cell.length_b   1.000
_cell.length_c   1.000
_cell.angle_alpha   90.00
_cell.angle_beta   90.00
_cell.angle_gamma   90.00
#
_symmetry.space_group_name_H-M   'P 1'
#
loop_
_entity.id
_entity.type
_entity.pdbx_description
1 polymer ?
#
loop_
_entity_poly.entity_id
_entity_poly.type
_entity_poly.pdbx_seq_one_letter_code
_entity_poly.pdbx_strand_id
1 'polypeptide(L)'
;LHPAQEAWWVGLKGHFQAQGFSNIPVDLNRSDADPYDIWQAPNLFFAQTCGFPLIHKLEGQVQLLGTPCYEAPGCEGAYYRSLFIARTGAIYENLSAALPARIALNGMDSFSGWRVLRDFVDGSSELVVSGSHAKSIDLVREGRADIAAIDCVTHALISDVEPERLVGTQVFEQSPPAPGLPYITRAD
;
A
#
# COMPACT_ATOMS: atom_id res chain seq x y z
N LEU A 1 -3.45 2.69 12.66
CA LEU A 1 -4.28 2.40 11.45
C LEU A 1 -5.50 1.50 11.73
N HIS A 2 -5.44 0.58 12.71
CA HIS A 2 -6.53 -0.37 12.97
C HIS A 2 -7.90 0.28 13.26
N PRO A 3 -8.02 1.33 14.10
CA PRO A 3 -9.33 1.94 14.36
C PRO A 3 -9.99 2.55 13.11
N ALA A 4 -9.21 3.14 12.22
CA ALA A 4 -9.73 3.71 10.97
C ALA A 4 -10.25 2.61 10.01
N GLN A 5 -9.53 1.50 9.92
CA GLN A 5 -9.96 0.34 9.13
C GLN A 5 -11.24 -0.30 9.70
N GLU A 6 -11.37 -0.40 11.03
CA GLU A 6 -12.59 -0.91 11.68
C GLU A 6 -13.79 -0.01 11.37
N ALA A 7 -13.65 1.31 11.54
CA ALA A 7 -14.71 2.27 11.25
C ALA A 7 -15.16 2.18 9.78
N TRP A 8 -14.19 2.07 8.86
CA TRP A 8 -14.47 1.88 7.44
C TRP A 8 -15.24 0.57 7.17
N TRP A 9 -14.80 -0.55 7.77
CA TRP A 9 -15.48 -1.84 7.62
C TRP A 9 -16.91 -1.83 8.17
N VAL A 10 -17.12 -1.21 9.32
CA VAL A 10 -18.47 -1.06 9.90
C VAL A 10 -19.40 -0.30 8.95
N GLY A 11 -18.92 0.80 8.35
CA GLY A 11 -19.69 1.56 7.36
C GLY A 11 -20.01 0.73 6.11
N LEU A 12 -19.00 0.08 5.54
CA LEU A 12 -19.15 -0.75 4.33
C LEU A 12 -20.08 -1.94 4.57
N LYS A 13 -19.95 -2.62 5.72
CA LYS A 13 -20.84 -3.70 6.12
C LYS A 13 -22.31 -3.26 6.20
N GLY A 14 -22.57 -2.05 6.72
CA GLY A 14 -23.91 -1.47 6.73
C GLY A 14 -24.51 -1.30 5.32
N HIS A 15 -23.69 -0.89 4.35
CA HIS A 15 -24.13 -0.80 2.94
C HIS A 15 -24.43 -2.18 2.34
N PHE A 16 -23.60 -3.20 2.58
CA PHE A 16 -23.90 -4.55 2.13
C PHE A 16 -25.21 -5.08 2.71
N GLN A 17 -25.44 -4.86 4.01
CA GLN A 17 -26.69 -5.26 4.67
C GLN A 17 -27.91 -4.55 4.06
N ALA A 18 -27.82 -3.27 3.79
CA ALA A 18 -28.88 -2.49 3.15
C ALA A 18 -29.20 -2.98 1.72
N GLN A 19 -28.23 -3.60 1.04
CA GLN A 19 -28.40 -4.22 -0.28
C GLN A 19 -28.86 -5.69 -0.20
N GLY A 20 -29.16 -6.23 0.99
CA GLY A 20 -29.70 -7.57 1.20
C GLY A 20 -28.67 -8.69 1.31
N PHE A 21 -27.38 -8.39 1.40
CA PHE A 21 -26.37 -9.40 1.69
C PHE A 21 -26.51 -9.90 3.12
N SER A 22 -26.55 -11.24 3.32
CA SER A 22 -26.77 -11.87 4.62
C SER A 22 -25.52 -12.54 5.22
N ASN A 23 -24.62 -13.03 4.39
CA ASN A 23 -23.42 -13.77 4.85
C ASN A 23 -22.18 -12.89 4.88
N ILE A 24 -22.29 -11.71 5.50
CA ILE A 24 -21.21 -10.73 5.57
C ILE A 24 -20.30 -11.10 6.76
N PRO A 25 -18.97 -11.16 6.57
CA PRO A 25 -18.05 -11.35 7.68
C PRO A 25 -18.25 -10.34 8.80
N VAL A 26 -18.20 -10.80 10.06
CA VAL A 26 -18.41 -9.92 11.22
C VAL A 26 -17.27 -8.91 11.32
N ASP A 27 -16.03 -9.40 11.20
CA ASP A 27 -14.82 -8.63 11.43
C ASP A 27 -13.86 -8.71 10.25
N LEU A 28 -12.92 -7.75 10.18
CA LEU A 28 -11.80 -7.81 9.25
C LEU A 28 -10.85 -8.97 9.63
N ASN A 29 -10.35 -9.69 8.64
CA ASN A 29 -9.27 -10.65 8.85
C ASN A 29 -7.99 -9.93 9.27
N ARG A 30 -7.45 -10.31 10.43
CA ARG A 30 -6.23 -9.76 11.05
C ARG A 30 -5.12 -10.80 11.19
N SER A 31 -5.26 -11.94 10.52
CA SER A 31 -4.24 -12.99 10.55
C SER A 31 -2.97 -12.53 9.85
N ASP A 32 -1.84 -13.14 10.22
CA ASP A 32 -0.54 -12.99 9.54
C ASP A 32 -0.41 -13.95 8.34
N ALA A 33 -1.54 -14.44 7.79
CA ALA A 33 -1.56 -15.29 6.61
C ALA A 33 -0.99 -14.57 5.39
N ASP A 34 -0.43 -15.34 4.46
CA ASP A 34 -0.01 -14.80 3.17
C ASP A 34 -1.22 -14.14 2.48
N PRO A 35 -1.11 -12.91 1.98
CA PRO A 35 -2.20 -12.24 1.26
C PRO A 35 -2.79 -13.08 0.11
N TYR A 36 -1.97 -13.91 -0.56
CA TYR A 36 -2.46 -14.80 -1.62
C TYR A 36 -3.39 -15.89 -1.10
N ASP A 37 -3.13 -16.45 0.08
CA ASP A 37 -4.02 -17.41 0.73
C ASP A 37 -5.39 -16.79 1.03
N ILE A 38 -5.40 -15.51 1.41
CA ILE A 38 -6.63 -14.75 1.66
C ILE A 38 -7.37 -14.47 0.34
N TRP A 39 -6.67 -13.95 -0.67
CA TRP A 39 -7.29 -13.57 -1.95
C TRP A 39 -7.84 -14.76 -2.75
N GLN A 40 -7.21 -15.93 -2.61
CA GLN A 40 -7.62 -17.17 -3.29
C GLN A 40 -8.55 -18.07 -2.44
N ALA A 41 -8.93 -17.60 -1.25
CA ALA A 41 -9.84 -18.37 -0.39
C ALA A 41 -11.21 -18.56 -1.07
N PRO A 42 -11.76 -19.78 -1.09
CA PRO A 42 -13.03 -20.07 -1.75
C PRO A 42 -14.23 -19.35 -1.11
N ASN A 43 -14.06 -18.85 0.09
CA ASN A 43 -15.06 -18.05 0.83
C ASN A 43 -14.72 -16.58 0.88
N LEU A 44 -13.86 -16.08 -0.01
CA LEU A 44 -13.54 -14.66 -0.08
C LEU A 44 -14.81 -13.84 -0.35
N PHE A 45 -15.21 -13.05 0.63
CA PHE A 45 -16.35 -12.15 0.49
C PHE A 45 -15.92 -10.82 -0.14
N PHE A 46 -14.88 -10.20 0.42
CA PHE A 46 -14.41 -8.89 -0.02
C PHE A 46 -12.96 -8.69 0.46
N ALA A 47 -12.10 -8.23 -0.43
CA ALA A 47 -10.74 -7.84 -0.09
C ALA A 47 -10.25 -6.71 -0.98
N GLN A 48 -9.16 -6.07 -0.57
CA GLN A 48 -8.38 -5.18 -1.42
C GLN A 48 -7.08 -5.88 -1.79
N THR A 49 -6.66 -5.75 -3.06
CA THR A 49 -5.39 -6.29 -3.53
C THR A 49 -4.55 -5.19 -4.19
N CYS A 50 -3.32 -5.51 -4.55
CA CYS A 50 -2.50 -4.64 -5.39
C CYS A 50 -2.75 -4.95 -6.88
N GLY A 51 -2.67 -3.96 -7.75
CA GLY A 51 -2.86 -4.15 -9.18
C GLY A 51 -1.90 -5.15 -9.81
N PHE A 52 -0.65 -5.23 -9.34
CA PHE A 52 0.33 -6.18 -9.85
C PHE A 52 -0.06 -7.65 -9.56
N PRO A 53 -0.37 -8.07 -8.32
CA PRO A 53 -0.93 -9.40 -8.08
C PRO A 53 -2.19 -9.69 -8.89
N LEU A 54 -3.11 -8.73 -9.01
CA LEU A 54 -4.37 -8.91 -9.73
C LEU A 54 -4.15 -9.38 -11.17
N ILE A 55 -3.28 -8.70 -11.93
CA ILE A 55 -3.07 -8.98 -13.36
C ILE A 55 -2.08 -10.11 -13.64
N HIS A 56 -1.22 -10.47 -12.67
CA HIS A 56 -0.17 -11.48 -12.92
C HIS A 56 -0.39 -12.81 -12.21
N LYS A 57 -1.16 -12.82 -11.12
CA LYS A 57 -1.33 -14.03 -10.30
C LYS A 57 -2.79 -14.37 -9.99
N LEU A 58 -3.69 -13.40 -10.00
CA LEU A 58 -5.10 -13.58 -9.62
C LEU A 58 -6.05 -13.50 -10.82
N GLU A 59 -5.54 -13.32 -12.03
CA GLU A 59 -6.34 -13.27 -13.25
C GLU A 59 -7.17 -14.55 -13.40
N GLY A 60 -8.49 -14.41 -13.57
CA GLY A 60 -9.43 -15.51 -13.66
C GLY A 60 -9.73 -16.26 -12.35
N GLN A 61 -9.07 -15.92 -11.25
CA GLN A 61 -9.27 -16.56 -9.94
C GLN A 61 -10.12 -15.70 -8.99
N VAL A 62 -10.23 -14.41 -9.27
CA VAL A 62 -11.04 -13.46 -8.50
C VAL A 62 -11.84 -12.56 -9.44
N GLN A 63 -12.91 -11.98 -8.93
CA GLN A 63 -13.69 -10.98 -9.62
C GLN A 63 -13.29 -9.58 -9.15
N LEU A 64 -12.95 -8.70 -10.10
CA LEU A 64 -12.76 -7.28 -9.85
C LEU A 64 -14.10 -6.61 -9.59
N LEU A 65 -14.25 -5.93 -8.45
CA LEU A 65 -15.45 -5.16 -8.09
C LEU A 65 -15.33 -3.70 -8.48
N GLY A 66 -14.16 -3.10 -8.30
CA GLY A 66 -13.90 -1.71 -8.59
C GLY A 66 -12.64 -1.20 -7.90
N THR A 67 -12.26 0.04 -8.20
CA THR A 67 -11.13 0.71 -7.56
C THR A 67 -11.67 1.92 -6.79
N PRO A 68 -11.40 2.03 -5.48
CA PRO A 68 -11.83 3.19 -4.71
C PRO A 68 -11.10 4.46 -5.18
N CYS A 69 -11.82 5.56 -5.22
CA CYS A 69 -11.28 6.89 -5.45
C CYS A 69 -11.04 7.55 -4.09
N TYR A 70 -9.79 7.69 -3.70
CA TYR A 70 -9.43 8.34 -2.43
C TYR A 70 -9.20 9.84 -2.63
N GLU A 71 -9.59 10.63 -1.64
CA GLU A 71 -9.31 12.08 -1.58
C GLU A 71 -8.01 12.39 -0.83
N ALA A 72 -7.01 11.50 -0.91
CA ALA A 72 -5.71 11.70 -0.30
C ALA A 72 -4.79 12.50 -1.24
N PRO A 73 -3.87 13.33 -0.70
CA PRO A 73 -2.84 13.99 -1.51
C PRO A 73 -2.05 12.97 -2.34
N GLY A 74 -1.98 13.17 -3.65
CA GLY A 74 -1.36 12.23 -4.60
C GLY A 74 -2.35 11.30 -5.29
N CYS A 75 -3.65 11.32 -4.92
CA CYS A 75 -4.72 10.63 -5.62
C CYS A 75 -5.42 11.54 -6.63
N GLU A 76 -5.86 10.95 -7.75
CA GLU A 76 -6.69 11.62 -8.76
C GLU A 76 -7.65 10.59 -9.38
N GLY A 77 -8.93 10.65 -9.03
CA GLY A 77 -9.90 9.62 -9.37
C GLY A 77 -9.46 8.25 -8.87
N ALA A 78 -9.40 7.25 -9.74
CA ALA A 78 -8.96 5.90 -9.42
C ALA A 78 -7.42 5.71 -9.47
N TYR A 79 -6.66 6.80 -9.59
CA TYR A 79 -5.20 6.76 -9.63
C TYR A 79 -4.60 7.22 -8.31
N TYR A 80 -3.44 6.66 -7.98
CA TYR A 80 -2.63 7.00 -6.81
C TYR A 80 -1.16 7.11 -7.19
N ARG A 81 -0.32 7.60 -6.27
CA ARG A 81 1.13 7.73 -6.45
C ARG A 81 1.86 7.09 -5.28
N SER A 82 3.12 6.75 -5.52
CA SER A 82 4.06 6.46 -4.43
C SER A 82 4.85 7.72 -4.10
N LEU A 83 5.00 7.98 -2.82
CA LEU A 83 5.81 9.06 -2.28
C LEU A 83 7.18 8.51 -1.95
N PHE A 84 8.24 9.09 -2.51
CA PHE A 84 9.60 8.75 -2.15
C PHE A 84 10.02 9.57 -0.95
N ILE A 85 10.30 8.87 0.16
CA ILE A 85 10.64 9.46 1.43
C ILE A 85 12.11 9.22 1.79
N ALA A 86 12.68 10.18 2.51
CA ALA A 86 13.99 10.10 3.14
C ALA A 86 13.93 10.71 4.55
N ARG A 87 15.03 10.64 5.31
CA ARG A 87 15.12 11.38 6.57
C ARG A 87 15.13 12.89 6.32
N THR A 88 14.51 13.62 7.24
CA THR A 88 14.55 15.09 7.23
C THR A 88 16.00 15.57 7.20
N GLY A 89 16.29 16.53 6.29
CA GLY A 89 17.63 17.05 6.06
C GLY A 89 18.44 16.32 4.99
N ALA A 90 17.98 15.17 4.48
CA ALA A 90 18.55 14.60 3.26
C ALA A 90 18.22 15.49 2.07
N ILE A 91 19.22 15.75 1.21
CA ILE A 91 19.07 16.60 0.04
C ILE A 91 19.19 15.73 -1.20
N TYR A 92 18.05 15.39 -1.79
CA TYR A 92 17.95 14.69 -3.07
C TYR A 92 17.12 15.51 -4.04
N GLU A 93 17.66 15.77 -5.23
CA GLU A 93 16.92 16.43 -6.30
C GLU A 93 15.83 15.56 -6.91
N ASN A 94 16.09 14.26 -6.95
CA ASN A 94 15.18 13.23 -7.48
C ASN A 94 15.64 11.84 -7.03
N LEU A 95 14.87 10.81 -7.38
CA LEU A 95 15.16 9.42 -7.03
C LEU A 95 16.54 8.96 -7.56
N SER A 96 16.90 9.33 -8.77
CA SER A 96 18.21 8.94 -9.35
C SER A 96 19.38 9.52 -8.56
N ALA A 97 19.23 10.73 -8.03
CA ALA A 97 20.24 11.37 -7.17
C ALA A 97 20.33 10.76 -5.77
N ALA A 98 19.30 10.04 -5.33
CA ALA A 98 19.29 9.32 -4.05
C ALA A 98 19.94 7.93 -4.12
N LEU A 99 20.30 7.45 -5.30
CA LEU A 99 20.85 6.11 -5.52
C LEU A 99 22.37 6.17 -5.79
N PRO A 100 23.15 5.12 -5.40
CA PRO A 100 22.72 3.92 -4.69
C PRO A 100 22.38 4.19 -3.22
N ALA A 101 21.48 3.40 -2.64
CA ALA A 101 20.95 3.59 -1.30
C ALA A 101 20.57 2.26 -0.63
N ARG A 102 20.36 2.30 0.70
CA ARG A 102 19.61 1.27 1.41
C ARG A 102 18.14 1.60 1.28
N ILE A 103 17.39 0.72 0.62
CA ILE A 103 16.00 0.95 0.23
C ILE A 103 15.07 0.08 1.06
N ALA A 104 14.23 0.69 1.89
CA ALA A 104 13.18 -0.06 2.57
C ALA A 104 11.99 -0.27 1.63
N LEU A 105 11.53 -1.53 1.53
CA LEU A 105 10.36 -1.90 0.74
C LEU A 105 9.44 -2.82 1.53
N ASN A 106 8.13 -2.67 1.32
CA ASN A 106 7.13 -3.46 2.03
C ASN A 106 7.05 -4.91 1.54
N GLY A 107 7.46 -5.20 0.30
CA GLY A 107 7.51 -6.54 -0.29
C GLY A 107 7.90 -6.49 -1.76
N MET A 108 8.47 -7.57 -2.26
CA MET A 108 8.94 -7.68 -3.65
C MET A 108 7.78 -7.70 -4.68
N ASP A 109 6.58 -8.08 -4.25
CA ASP A 109 5.36 -8.08 -5.06
C ASP A 109 4.58 -6.76 -4.97
N SER A 110 5.06 -5.79 -4.18
CA SER A 110 4.42 -4.50 -4.04
C SER A 110 4.67 -3.63 -5.28
N PHE A 111 3.59 -3.08 -5.85
CA PHE A 111 3.73 -2.07 -6.89
C PHE A 111 4.28 -0.76 -6.29
N SER A 112 3.60 -0.21 -5.27
CA SER A 112 3.93 1.08 -4.69
C SER A 112 5.25 1.11 -3.91
N GLY A 113 5.67 -0.01 -3.36
CA GLY A 113 6.90 -0.07 -2.55
C GLY A 113 8.13 -0.54 -3.31
N TRP A 114 7.95 -1.36 -4.36
CA TRP A 114 9.08 -1.94 -5.08
C TRP A 114 9.06 -1.64 -6.57
N ARG A 115 7.94 -1.94 -7.27
CA ARG A 115 7.93 -1.84 -8.75
C ARG A 115 8.22 -0.43 -9.26
N VAL A 116 7.77 0.59 -8.53
CA VAL A 116 8.05 2.01 -8.86
C VAL A 116 9.52 2.40 -8.71
N LEU A 117 10.31 1.62 -7.97
CA LEU A 117 11.75 1.83 -7.74
C LEU A 117 12.62 0.94 -8.62
N ARG A 118 12.12 -0.24 -8.99
CA ARG A 118 12.91 -1.32 -9.59
C ARG A 118 13.74 -0.89 -10.81
N ASP A 119 13.16 -0.10 -11.67
CA ASP A 119 13.80 0.28 -12.93
C ASP A 119 14.89 1.36 -12.75
N PHE A 120 14.97 1.96 -11.55
CA PHE A 120 16.02 2.89 -11.15
C PHE A 120 17.14 2.21 -10.34
N VAL A 121 16.87 1.02 -9.79
CA VAL A 121 17.78 0.32 -8.89
C VAL A 121 18.64 -0.64 -9.69
N ASP A 122 19.94 -0.42 -9.66
CA ASP A 122 20.94 -1.37 -10.09
C ASP A 122 21.40 -2.28 -8.92
N GLY A 123 22.29 -3.20 -9.17
CA GLY A 123 22.80 -4.12 -8.14
C GLY A 123 23.65 -3.49 -7.03
N SER A 124 23.84 -2.15 -7.03
CA SER A 124 24.66 -1.44 -6.05
C SER A 124 23.88 -0.97 -4.81
N SER A 125 22.54 -0.97 -4.87
CA SER A 125 21.66 -0.63 -3.75
C SER A 125 21.35 -1.86 -2.89
N GLU A 126 21.21 -1.63 -1.56
CA GLU A 126 20.79 -2.64 -0.61
C GLU A 126 19.29 -2.62 -0.41
N LEU A 127 18.61 -3.78 -0.53
CA LEU A 127 17.17 -3.90 -0.34
C LEU A 127 16.86 -4.44 1.06
N VAL A 128 16.05 -3.70 1.83
CA VAL A 128 15.61 -4.07 3.18
C VAL A 128 14.10 -4.32 3.17
N VAL A 129 13.69 -5.58 3.18
CA VAL A 129 12.26 -5.95 3.21
C VAL A 129 11.70 -5.71 4.60
N SER A 130 10.76 -4.78 4.70
CA SER A 130 10.14 -4.34 5.96
C SER A 130 8.84 -5.08 6.29
N GLY A 131 8.11 -5.56 5.29
CA GLY A 131 6.80 -6.21 5.40
C GLY A 131 5.59 -5.26 5.36
N SER A 132 5.77 -3.93 5.50
CA SER A 132 4.69 -2.95 5.36
C SER A 132 5.22 -1.54 5.12
N HIS A 133 4.41 -0.66 4.51
CA HIS A 133 4.75 0.76 4.34
C HIS A 133 5.04 1.47 5.68
N ALA A 134 4.25 1.19 6.71
CA ALA A 134 4.48 1.75 8.04
C ALA A 134 5.86 1.36 8.60
N LYS A 135 6.25 0.08 8.48
CA LYS A 135 7.59 -0.37 8.88
C LYS A 135 8.70 0.19 7.99
N SER A 136 8.45 0.41 6.69
CA SER A 136 9.42 1.10 5.80
C SER A 136 9.68 2.53 6.28
N ILE A 137 8.64 3.26 6.69
CA ILE A 137 8.78 4.60 7.28
C ILE A 137 9.63 4.54 8.56
N ASP A 138 9.37 3.58 9.45
CA ASP A 138 10.16 3.40 10.68
C ASP A 138 11.64 3.15 10.37
N LEU A 139 11.96 2.29 9.40
CA LEU A 139 13.34 2.02 8.99
C LEU A 139 14.06 3.27 8.47
N VAL A 140 13.39 4.10 7.68
CA VAL A 140 13.95 5.37 7.21
C VAL A 140 14.17 6.33 8.37
N ARG A 141 13.17 6.51 9.24
CA ARG A 141 13.25 7.38 10.41
C ARG A 141 14.42 6.98 11.35
N GLU A 142 14.61 5.67 11.57
CA GLU A 142 15.66 5.12 12.42
C GLU A 142 17.05 5.11 11.75
N GLY A 143 17.16 5.47 10.48
CA GLY A 143 18.41 5.45 9.73
C GLY A 143 18.90 4.05 9.34
N ARG A 144 18.02 3.07 9.37
CA ARG A 144 18.25 1.69 8.94
C ARG A 144 18.03 1.50 7.45
N ALA A 145 17.32 2.43 6.82
CA ALA A 145 17.24 2.63 5.38
C ALA A 145 17.44 4.12 5.07
N ASP A 146 17.86 4.42 3.85
CA ASP A 146 18.09 5.78 3.39
C ASP A 146 16.84 6.37 2.75
N ILE A 147 16.13 5.54 1.98
CA ILE A 147 14.88 5.90 1.28
C ILE A 147 13.86 4.78 1.35
N ALA A 148 12.58 5.14 1.09
CA ALA A 148 11.49 4.19 0.85
C ALA A 148 10.47 4.78 -0.12
N ALA A 149 9.70 3.90 -0.79
CA ALA A 149 8.50 4.30 -1.53
C ALA A 149 7.25 3.90 -0.73
N ILE A 150 6.38 4.87 -0.47
CA ILE A 150 5.18 4.71 0.35
C ILE A 150 3.97 5.09 -0.49
N ASP A 151 2.93 4.26 -0.53
CA ASP A 151 1.71 4.67 -1.20
C ASP A 151 1.09 5.89 -0.52
N CYS A 152 0.57 6.82 -1.32
CA CYS A 152 0.10 8.11 -0.81
C CYS A 152 -1.12 7.99 0.11
N VAL A 153 -1.95 6.96 -0.06
CA VAL A 153 -3.13 6.72 0.81
C VAL A 153 -2.66 6.28 2.20
N THR A 154 -1.72 5.31 2.27
CA THR A 154 -1.12 4.90 3.54
C THR A 154 -0.41 6.06 4.23
N HIS A 155 0.33 6.88 3.47
CA HIS A 155 1.01 8.05 4.03
C HIS A 155 0.02 9.06 4.62
N ALA A 156 -1.08 9.36 3.91
CA ALA A 156 -2.13 10.26 4.39
C ALA A 156 -2.81 9.70 5.65
N LEU A 157 -3.18 8.42 5.65
CA LEU A 157 -3.76 7.77 6.83
C LEU A 157 -2.83 7.82 8.05
N ILE A 158 -1.52 7.60 7.86
CA ILE A 158 -0.54 7.73 8.94
C ILE A 158 -0.45 9.18 9.40
N SER A 159 -0.47 10.15 8.48
CA SER A 159 -0.47 11.57 8.83
C SER A 159 -1.67 11.95 9.73
N ASP A 160 -2.82 11.33 9.50
CA ASP A 160 -4.05 11.64 10.24
C ASP A 160 -4.12 10.93 11.61
N VAL A 161 -3.66 9.67 11.69
CA VAL A 161 -3.91 8.83 12.89
C VAL A 161 -2.66 8.50 13.71
N GLU A 162 -1.47 8.62 13.12
CA GLU A 162 -0.16 8.34 13.74
C GLU A 162 0.90 9.36 13.27
N PRO A 163 0.64 10.69 13.32
CA PRO A 163 1.52 11.70 12.72
C PRO A 163 2.95 11.67 13.27
N GLU A 164 3.13 11.23 14.52
CA GLU A 164 4.44 11.07 15.15
C GLU A 164 5.35 10.06 14.40
N ARG A 165 4.76 9.12 13.67
CA ARG A 165 5.52 8.14 12.85
C ARG A 165 6.24 8.80 11.68
N LEU A 166 5.69 9.91 11.15
CA LEU A 166 6.29 10.67 10.05
C LEU A 166 7.34 11.69 10.52
N VAL A 167 7.40 11.99 11.81
CA VAL A 167 8.40 12.91 12.36
C VAL A 167 9.81 12.40 12.07
N GLY A 168 10.64 13.26 11.47
CA GLY A 168 12.00 12.91 11.06
C GLY A 168 12.11 12.32 9.66
N THR A 169 10.99 12.27 8.91
CA THR A 169 10.99 11.93 7.48
C THR A 169 10.47 13.10 6.64
N GLN A 170 10.78 13.08 5.35
CA GLN A 170 10.28 14.04 4.36
C GLN A 170 10.04 13.36 3.03
N VAL A 171 9.03 13.81 2.30
CA VAL A 171 8.83 13.43 0.90
C VAL A 171 9.73 14.30 0.03
N PHE A 172 10.52 13.70 -0.84
CA PHE A 172 11.39 14.45 -1.77
C PHE A 172 10.96 14.34 -3.23
N GLU A 173 10.20 13.28 -3.60
CA GLU A 173 9.68 13.10 -4.95
C GLU A 173 8.43 12.18 -4.94
N GLN A 174 7.71 12.11 -6.06
CA GLN A 174 6.55 11.25 -6.28
C GLN A 174 6.68 10.47 -7.57
N SER A 175 6.18 9.24 -7.58
CA SER A 175 6.08 8.46 -8.82
C SER A 175 5.07 9.05 -9.80
N PRO A 176 5.12 8.68 -11.09
CA PRO A 176 3.98 8.83 -11.98
C PRO A 176 2.71 8.18 -11.37
N PRO A 177 1.49 8.63 -11.77
CA PRO A 177 0.25 8.03 -11.31
C PRO A 177 0.11 6.59 -11.82
N ALA A 178 -0.46 5.73 -10.99
CA ALA A 178 -0.79 4.35 -11.32
C ALA A 178 -2.22 4.03 -10.85
N PRO A 179 -2.90 3.03 -11.45
CA PRO A 179 -4.19 2.58 -10.97
C PRO A 179 -4.13 2.18 -9.49
N GLY A 180 -5.12 2.63 -8.73
CA GLY A 180 -5.22 2.37 -7.29
C GLY A 180 -5.45 0.89 -6.96
N LEU A 181 -5.45 0.60 -5.66
CA LEU A 181 -5.61 -0.76 -5.15
C LEU A 181 -7.07 -1.22 -5.30
N PRO A 182 -7.35 -2.21 -6.16
CA PRO A 182 -8.72 -2.61 -6.46
C PRO A 182 -9.34 -3.48 -5.37
N TYR A 183 -10.67 -3.45 -5.29
CA TYR A 183 -11.47 -4.39 -4.53
C TYR A 183 -11.80 -5.61 -5.35
N ILE A 184 -11.72 -6.76 -4.71
CA ILE A 184 -11.97 -8.08 -5.30
C ILE A 184 -12.91 -8.90 -4.42
N THR A 185 -13.55 -9.88 -5.05
CA THR A 185 -14.25 -10.98 -4.41
C THR A 185 -13.88 -12.30 -5.10
N ARG A 186 -14.39 -13.43 -4.61
CA ARG A 186 -14.22 -14.72 -5.31
C ARG A 186 -14.79 -14.67 -6.73
N ALA A 187 -14.34 -15.56 -7.60
CA ALA A 187 -14.71 -15.58 -9.03
C ALA A 187 -16.17 -16.04 -9.31
N ASP A 188 -16.84 -16.75 -8.37
CA ASP A 188 -18.16 -17.37 -8.50
C ASP A 188 -19.18 -16.86 -7.45
#